data_278e615ed6b717fc1c6a51d526f2f9ec
#
_entry.id   278e615ed6b717fc1c6a51d526f2f9ec
#
_cell.length_a   1.000
_cell.length_b   1.000
_cell.length_c   1.000
_cell.angle_alpha   90.00
_cell.angle_beta   90.00
_cell.angle_gamma   90.00
#
_symmetry.space_group_name_H-M   'P 1'
#
loop_
_entity.id
_entity.type
_entity.pdbx_description
1 polymer ?
#
loop_
_entity_poly.entity_id
_entity_poly.type
_entity_poly.pdbx_seq_one_letter_code
_entity_poly.pdbx_strand_id
1 'polypeptide(L)'
;TMSKILVVEDEKDIRELIGFTLRFAGFEVVLTANGTEAIEKALLEQPDLIILDVRMPKMTGYEVCRRLKENSATKDIPVVFLSAKGQKAEIEQGLASGAVEYIVKPFAPDELVAQVKGILQRAEASV
;
A
#
# COMPACT_ATOMS: atom_id res chain seq x y z
N THR A 1 -18.59 5.53 -7.17
CA THR A 1 -18.06 5.25 -5.83
C THR A 1 -16.57 5.52 -5.77
N MET A 2 -16.10 6.07 -4.66
CA MET A 2 -14.69 6.34 -4.44
C MET A 2 -13.95 5.06 -4.11
N SER A 3 -12.79 4.88 -4.72
CA SER A 3 -11.92 3.77 -4.35
C SER A 3 -11.38 3.99 -2.94
N LYS A 4 -11.28 2.92 -2.19
CA LYS A 4 -10.78 2.93 -0.82
C LYS A 4 -9.34 2.43 -0.78
N ILE A 5 -8.46 3.21 -0.17
CA ILE A 5 -7.04 2.89 -0.07
C ILE A 5 -6.64 2.74 1.39
N LEU A 6 -6.02 1.62 1.71
CA LEU A 6 -5.44 1.39 3.03
C LEU A 6 -3.97 1.77 2.97
N VAL A 7 -3.55 2.65 3.87
CA VAL A 7 -2.17 3.11 3.98
C VAL A 7 -1.55 2.56 5.26
N VAL A 8 -0.40 1.93 5.13
CA VAL A 8 0.33 1.35 6.26
C VAL A 8 1.70 2.00 6.34
N GLU A 9 1.89 2.90 7.28
CA GLU A 9 3.13 3.67 7.44
C GLU A 9 3.32 4.01 8.92
N ASP A 10 4.46 3.62 9.49
CA ASP A 10 4.71 3.85 10.90
C ASP A 10 5.09 5.29 11.25
N GLU A 11 5.70 6.03 10.31
CA GLU A 11 6.02 7.44 10.54
C GLU A 11 4.80 8.31 10.36
N LYS A 12 4.42 9.00 11.43
CA LYS A 12 3.21 9.80 11.48
C LYS A 12 3.13 10.87 10.38
N ASP A 13 4.23 11.61 10.18
CA ASP A 13 4.24 12.71 9.21
C ASP A 13 4.05 12.21 7.77
N ILE A 14 4.71 11.11 7.44
CA ILE A 14 4.58 10.51 6.11
C ILE A 14 3.18 9.93 5.94
N ARG A 15 2.68 9.24 6.96
CA ARG A 15 1.33 8.67 6.93
C ARG A 15 0.26 9.73 6.70
N GLU A 16 0.36 10.85 7.41
CA GLU A 16 -0.59 11.95 7.25
C GLU A 16 -0.47 12.63 5.90
N LEU A 17 0.75 12.79 5.40
CA LEU A 17 0.98 13.37 4.07
C LEU A 17 0.33 12.51 2.97
N ILE A 18 0.54 11.21 3.03
CA ILE A 18 -0.06 10.28 2.06
C ILE A 18 -1.59 10.36 2.16
N GLY A 19 -2.11 10.32 3.38
CA GLY A 19 -3.54 10.41 3.62
C GLY A 19 -4.16 11.67 3.05
N PHE A 20 -3.56 12.81 3.34
CA PHE A 20 -4.03 14.10 2.82
C PHE A 20 -4.00 14.12 1.29
N THR A 21 -2.88 13.70 0.72
CA THR A 21 -2.68 13.70 -0.73
C THR A 21 -3.75 12.88 -1.46
N LEU A 22 -4.00 11.68 -0.96
CA LEU A 22 -4.96 10.78 -1.58
C LEU A 22 -6.41 11.23 -1.36
N ARG A 23 -6.74 11.74 -0.19
CA ARG A 23 -8.08 12.27 0.07
C ARG A 23 -8.37 13.48 -0.80
N PHE A 24 -7.38 14.34 -0.96
CA PHE A 24 -7.51 15.51 -1.83
C PHE A 24 -7.78 15.09 -3.28
N ALA A 25 -7.21 13.96 -3.69
CA ALA A 25 -7.43 13.42 -5.04
C ALA A 25 -8.78 12.69 -5.20
N GLY A 26 -9.57 12.59 -4.13
CA GLY A 26 -10.90 12.02 -4.20
C GLY A 26 -11.01 10.58 -3.70
N PHE A 27 -9.96 10.02 -3.12
CA PHE A 27 -10.00 8.65 -2.60
C PHE A 27 -10.49 8.62 -1.15
N GLU A 28 -11.10 7.52 -0.78
CA GLU A 28 -11.38 7.21 0.61
C GLU A 28 -10.12 6.55 1.17
N VAL A 29 -9.66 6.97 2.35
CA VAL A 29 -8.37 6.53 2.90
C VAL A 29 -8.53 6.05 4.33
N VAL A 30 -7.96 4.87 4.60
CA VAL A 30 -7.84 4.32 5.94
C VAL A 30 -6.36 4.30 6.30
N LEU A 31 -5.99 4.93 7.41
CA LEU A 31 -4.59 5.02 7.83
C LEU A 31 -4.31 4.04 8.96
N THR A 32 -3.19 3.31 8.85
CA THR A 32 -2.73 2.41 9.90
C THR A 32 -1.24 2.60 10.11
N ALA A 33 -0.75 2.26 11.29
CA ALA A 33 0.62 2.54 11.70
C ALA A 33 1.50 1.31 11.85
N ASN A 34 0.95 0.12 11.76
CA ASN A 34 1.73 -1.12 11.94
C ASN A 34 1.07 -2.30 11.24
N GLY A 35 1.79 -3.42 11.17
CA GLY A 35 1.34 -4.59 10.43
C GLY A 35 0.10 -5.27 10.99
N THR A 36 0.00 -5.36 12.31
CA THR A 36 -1.16 -5.99 12.96
C THR A 36 -2.43 -5.22 12.65
N GLU A 37 -2.37 -3.91 12.81
CA GLU A 37 -3.48 -3.01 12.49
C GLU A 37 -3.85 -3.08 11.02
N ALA A 38 -2.84 -3.18 10.15
CA ALA A 38 -3.06 -3.27 8.71
C ALA A 38 -3.84 -4.51 8.32
N ILE A 39 -3.48 -5.66 8.88
CA ILE A 39 -4.16 -6.92 8.57
C ILE A 39 -5.62 -6.87 9.04
N GLU A 40 -5.85 -6.37 10.25
CA GLU A 40 -7.20 -6.21 10.77
C GLU A 40 -8.04 -5.30 9.89
N LYS A 41 -7.49 -4.15 9.50
CA LYS A 41 -8.21 -3.19 8.67
C LYS A 41 -8.44 -3.68 7.25
N ALA A 42 -7.49 -4.44 6.70
CA ALA A 42 -7.68 -5.02 5.37
C ALA A 42 -8.87 -5.98 5.36
N LEU A 43 -8.99 -6.80 6.38
CA LEU A 43 -10.12 -7.72 6.50
C LEU A 43 -11.44 -7.00 6.70
N LEU A 44 -11.44 -5.98 7.55
CA LEU A 44 -12.64 -5.23 7.89
C LEU A 44 -13.11 -4.31 6.77
N GLU A 45 -12.18 -3.55 6.19
CA GLU A 45 -12.51 -2.49 5.23
C GLU A 45 -12.55 -2.94 3.78
N GLN A 46 -11.90 -4.07 3.46
CA GLN A 46 -11.80 -4.57 2.10
C GLN A 46 -11.41 -3.48 1.09
N PRO A 47 -10.21 -2.87 1.27
CA PRO A 47 -9.80 -1.77 0.40
C PRO A 47 -9.55 -2.24 -1.04
N ASP A 48 -9.53 -1.29 -1.95
CA ASP A 48 -9.25 -1.54 -3.36
C ASP A 48 -7.74 -1.59 -3.64
N LEU A 49 -6.95 -1.02 -2.74
CA LEU A 49 -5.50 -0.97 -2.86
C LEU A 49 -4.88 -0.80 -1.48
N ILE A 50 -3.72 -1.41 -1.27
CA ILE A 50 -2.96 -1.27 -0.02
C ILE A 50 -1.59 -0.67 -0.35
N ILE A 51 -1.26 0.46 0.28
CA ILE A 51 0.07 1.06 0.22
C ILE A 51 0.78 0.70 1.51
N LEU A 52 1.93 0.07 1.40
CA LEU A 52 2.56 -0.61 2.52
C LEU A 52 4.05 -0.28 2.61
N ASP A 53 4.46 0.36 3.69
CA ASP A 53 5.86 0.66 3.92
C ASP A 53 6.64 -0.64 4.15
N VAL A 54 7.81 -0.73 3.54
CA VAL A 54 8.68 -1.90 3.67
C VAL A 54 9.26 -1.98 5.09
N ARG A 55 9.78 -0.85 5.58
CA ARG A 55 10.52 -0.81 6.84
C ARG A 55 9.66 -0.36 8.00
N MET A 56 9.14 -1.33 8.73
CA MET A 56 8.39 -1.07 9.95
C MET A 56 8.95 -1.95 11.07
N PRO A 57 8.88 -1.47 12.33
CA PRO A 57 9.32 -2.30 13.46
C PRO A 57 8.38 -3.49 13.65
N LYS A 58 8.90 -4.57 14.23
CA LYS A 58 8.18 -5.79 14.58
C LYS A 58 7.75 -6.64 13.39
N MET A 59 6.98 -6.09 12.48
CA MET A 59 6.51 -6.82 11.29
C MET A 59 6.81 -5.98 10.06
N THR A 60 7.68 -6.49 9.17
CA THR A 60 8.04 -5.78 7.95
C THR A 60 6.87 -5.74 6.97
N GLY A 61 6.94 -4.81 6.02
CA GLY A 61 5.94 -4.76 4.95
C GLY A 61 5.88 -6.05 4.15
N TYR A 62 7.01 -6.71 3.93
CA TYR A 62 7.04 -7.99 3.22
C TYR A 62 6.21 -9.05 3.93
N GLU A 63 6.34 -9.12 5.25
CA GLU A 63 5.58 -10.09 6.02
C GLU A 63 4.09 -9.79 6.01
N VAL A 64 3.72 -8.52 6.13
CA VAL A 64 2.32 -8.11 6.02
C VAL A 64 1.76 -8.52 4.66
N CYS A 65 2.49 -8.24 3.59
CA CYS A 65 2.06 -8.61 2.23
C CYS A 65 1.88 -10.11 2.10
N ARG A 66 2.83 -10.89 2.58
CA ARG A 66 2.75 -12.35 2.53
C ARG A 66 1.50 -12.86 3.24
N ARG A 67 1.23 -12.35 4.45
CA ARG A 67 0.05 -12.75 5.21
C ARG A 67 -1.26 -12.38 4.51
N LEU A 68 -1.30 -11.20 3.89
CA LEU A 68 -2.47 -10.79 3.11
C LEU A 68 -2.69 -11.70 1.91
N LYS A 69 -1.62 -12.12 1.24
CA LYS A 69 -1.71 -12.99 0.07
C LYS A 69 -2.06 -14.44 0.44
N GLU A 70 -1.82 -14.84 1.67
CA GLU A 70 -2.20 -16.17 2.15
C GLU A 70 -3.66 -16.27 2.60
N ASN A 71 -4.34 -15.14 2.74
CA ASN A 71 -5.74 -15.12 3.18
C ASN A 71 -6.66 -14.90 1.98
N SER A 72 -7.62 -15.80 1.79
CA SER A 72 -8.54 -15.74 0.65
C SER A 72 -9.36 -14.45 0.59
N ALA A 73 -9.59 -13.79 1.73
CA ALA A 73 -10.35 -12.55 1.78
C ALA A 73 -9.56 -11.33 1.30
N THR A 74 -8.23 -11.41 1.30
CA THR A 74 -7.37 -10.26 0.98
C THR A 74 -6.37 -10.52 -0.14
N LYS A 75 -6.23 -11.76 -0.58
CA LYS A 75 -5.18 -12.14 -1.55
C LYS A 75 -5.25 -11.39 -2.87
N ASP A 76 -6.43 -10.99 -3.30
CA ASP A 76 -6.61 -10.34 -4.60
C ASP A 76 -6.51 -8.80 -4.52
N ILE A 77 -6.34 -8.24 -3.32
CA ILE A 77 -6.17 -6.80 -3.16
C ILE A 77 -4.75 -6.43 -3.60
N PRO A 78 -4.59 -5.53 -4.58
CA PRO A 78 -3.24 -5.14 -5.02
C PRO A 78 -2.49 -4.43 -3.90
N VAL A 79 -1.22 -4.79 -3.74
CA VAL A 79 -0.31 -4.22 -2.73
C VAL A 79 0.81 -3.48 -3.42
N VAL A 80 1.08 -2.25 -2.98
CA VAL A 80 2.15 -1.41 -3.47
C VAL A 80 3.06 -1.08 -2.30
N PHE A 81 4.37 -1.31 -2.46
CA PHE A 81 5.32 -0.99 -1.41
C PHE A 81 5.80 0.46 -1.51
N LEU A 82 6.08 1.03 -0.34
CA LEU A 82 6.84 2.27 -0.22
C LEU A 82 8.26 1.88 0.14
N SER A 83 9.23 2.25 -0.69
CA SER A 83 10.62 1.85 -0.50
C SER A 83 11.56 3.05 -0.64
N ALA A 84 12.70 3.00 0.06
CA ALA A 84 13.70 4.04 -0.06
C ALA A 84 14.43 3.93 -1.40
N LYS A 85 14.86 5.07 -1.93
CA LYS A 85 15.58 5.13 -3.19
C LYS A 85 16.88 4.30 -3.11
N GLY A 86 17.14 3.51 -4.13
CA GLY A 86 18.36 2.72 -4.22
C GLY A 86 18.28 1.35 -3.55
N GLN A 87 17.13 0.96 -3.02
CA GLN A 87 16.96 -0.33 -2.35
C GLN A 87 16.52 -1.42 -3.32
N LYS A 88 17.39 -1.74 -4.27
CA LYS A 88 17.07 -2.73 -5.31
C LYS A 88 16.70 -4.11 -4.75
N ALA A 89 17.38 -4.55 -3.70
CA ALA A 89 17.09 -5.83 -3.07
C ALA A 89 15.71 -5.84 -2.43
N GLU A 90 15.29 -4.71 -1.85
CA GLU A 90 13.95 -4.57 -1.27
C GLU A 90 12.88 -4.67 -2.35
N ILE A 91 13.16 -4.09 -3.49
CA ILE A 91 12.26 -4.12 -4.65
C ILE A 91 12.02 -5.56 -5.09
N GLU A 92 13.09 -6.31 -5.31
CA GLU A 92 13.01 -7.70 -5.76
C GLU A 92 12.29 -8.57 -4.74
N GLN A 93 12.58 -8.37 -3.45
CA GLN A 93 11.92 -9.12 -2.39
C GLN A 93 10.43 -8.77 -2.31
N GLY A 94 10.09 -7.50 -2.52
CA GLY A 94 8.70 -7.05 -2.51
C GLY A 94 7.89 -7.69 -3.63
N LEU A 95 8.42 -7.71 -4.83
CA LEU A 95 7.75 -8.34 -5.97
C LEU A 95 7.60 -9.84 -5.75
N ALA A 96 8.60 -10.49 -5.16
CA ALA A 96 8.54 -11.91 -4.85
C ALA A 96 7.49 -12.22 -3.79
N SER A 97 7.15 -11.28 -2.90
CA SER A 97 6.13 -11.49 -1.87
C SER A 97 4.70 -11.22 -2.36
N GLY A 98 4.54 -10.89 -3.64
CA GLY A 98 3.22 -10.76 -4.25
C GLY A 98 2.74 -9.33 -4.50
N ALA A 99 3.60 -8.32 -4.30
CA ALA A 99 3.24 -6.94 -4.60
C ALA A 99 3.17 -6.71 -6.10
N VAL A 100 2.30 -5.81 -6.53
CA VAL A 100 2.15 -5.49 -7.95
C VAL A 100 3.11 -4.40 -8.40
N GLU A 101 3.54 -3.54 -7.48
CA GLU A 101 4.40 -2.41 -7.81
C GLU A 101 4.97 -1.81 -6.52
N TYR A 102 5.84 -0.81 -6.65
CA TYR A 102 6.25 -0.03 -5.50
C TYR A 102 6.52 1.41 -5.88
N ILE A 103 6.49 2.26 -4.84
CA ILE A 103 6.70 3.70 -4.95
C ILE A 103 7.97 4.03 -4.17
N VAL A 104 8.89 4.77 -4.80
CA VAL A 104 10.16 5.13 -4.18
C VAL A 104 10.01 6.43 -3.39
N LYS A 105 10.48 6.43 -2.14
CA LYS A 105 10.56 7.64 -1.32
C LYS A 105 11.89 8.36 -1.58
N PRO A 106 11.91 9.68 -1.60
CA PRO A 106 10.76 10.58 -1.52
C PRO A 106 9.99 10.64 -2.83
N PHE A 107 8.69 10.81 -2.74
CA PHE A 107 7.81 10.89 -3.90
C PHE A 107 7.17 12.29 -3.98
N ALA A 108 6.85 12.74 -5.19
CA ALA A 108 6.06 13.93 -5.38
C ALA A 108 4.58 13.56 -5.25
N PRO A 109 3.74 14.39 -4.60
CA PRO A 109 2.32 14.09 -4.46
C PRO A 109 1.62 13.72 -5.77
N ASP A 110 1.91 14.46 -6.84
CA ASP A 110 1.31 14.18 -8.15
C ASP A 110 1.70 12.82 -8.69
N GLU A 111 2.94 12.41 -8.46
CA GLU A 111 3.43 11.09 -8.88
C GLU A 111 2.75 9.98 -8.10
N LEU A 112 2.56 10.17 -6.81
CA LEU A 112 1.85 9.20 -5.97
C LEU A 112 0.43 8.98 -6.49
N VAL A 113 -0.29 10.06 -6.73
CA VAL A 113 -1.67 10.00 -7.22
C VAL A 113 -1.72 9.31 -8.58
N ALA A 114 -0.82 9.66 -9.48
CA ALA A 114 -0.78 9.06 -10.82
C ALA A 114 -0.52 7.56 -10.78
N GLN A 115 0.42 7.12 -9.94
CA GLN A 115 0.73 5.70 -9.79
C GLN A 115 -0.45 4.93 -9.21
N VAL A 116 -1.09 5.50 -8.18
CA VAL A 116 -2.27 4.87 -7.55
C VAL A 116 -3.40 4.71 -8.56
N LYS A 117 -3.71 5.77 -9.32
CA LYS A 117 -4.74 5.72 -10.35
C LYS A 117 -4.44 4.67 -11.41
N GLY A 118 -3.18 4.61 -11.86
CA GLY A 118 -2.75 3.63 -12.86
C GLY A 118 -2.92 2.20 -12.38
N ILE A 119 -2.56 1.92 -11.13
CA ILE A 119 -2.68 0.59 -10.55
C ILE A 119 -4.14 0.18 -10.43
N LEU A 120 -4.99 1.09 -9.96
CA LEU A 120 -6.42 0.82 -9.83
C LEU A 120 -7.08 0.54 -11.18
N GLN A 121 -6.69 1.28 -12.21
CA GLN A 121 -7.21 1.06 -13.56
C GLN A 121 -6.80 -0.32 -14.10
N ARG A 122 -5.56 -0.71 -13.89
CA ARG A 122 -5.06 -2.03 -14.32
C ARG A 122 -5.75 -3.16 -13.58
N ALA A 123 -6.01 -2.98 -12.29
CA ALA A 123 -6.69 -3.98 -11.48
C ALA A 123 -8.13 -4.18 -11.96
N GLU A 124 -8.83 -3.11 -12.31
CA GLU A 124 -10.18 -3.19 -12.88
C GLU A 124 -10.18 -3.90 -14.22
N ALA A 125 -9.19 -3.60 -15.07
CA ALA A 125 -9.09 -4.19 -16.40
C ALA A 125 -8.80 -5.70 -16.36
N SER A 126 -8.24 -6.20 -15.24
CA SER A 126 -7.88 -7.60 -15.07
C SER A 126 -9.05 -8.49 -14.63
N VAL A 127 -10.18 -7.91 -14.33
CA VAL A 127 -11.36 -8.65 -13.83
C VAL A 127 -12.19 -9.24 -14.96
#